data_f1dd862f6f00bacfc289969600b60849
#
_entry.id   f1dd862f6f00bacfc289969600b60849
#
_cell.length_a   1.000
_cell.length_b   1.000
_cell.length_c   1.000
_cell.angle_alpha   90.00
_cell.angle_beta   90.00
_cell.angle_gamma   90.00
#
_symmetry.space_group_name_H-M   'P 1'
#
loop_
_entity.id
_entity.type
_entity.pdbx_description
1 polymer ?
#
loop_
_entity_poly.entity_id
_entity_poly.type
_entity_poly.pdbx_seq_one_letter_code
_entity_poly.pdbx_strand_id
1 'polypeptide(L)'
;MRNKVHAYICSLGPGGEIGRHAILRGWFRKVCWFESSPGHKGEFSPFFMSKNSCSQLNKVLSQNERLEEMEKMNSNFTWIAGPCSAETEEQVVNTARDLVAHLPLAYYRAGLWKPRTSPNSFEGMGAAALPWMKKAKEETGVKIITEVATSQHVELCLENSFDALWIGARTTTNPFSVQEIAEALRGVNIPIFIKNPINPDLSLWIGAFERFEKVGLTNLSAIHRGFSVANKQPYRNKPLWEIPIEFKTQFPEIPLICDPSHICGNRILLKDVSQRAIDLGMNGIMIESHPNPDYALSDAEQQITPEAVGKMASILHYRTSSLNTSSAEKLQIMRDRVDALDADIIDLLGKRMSIAREMGALKKEEGIIIFQLERWKEILESREKWGKDAQLTETFLITYLEAIHKESIRAQNGVMNKD
;
A
#
# COMPACT_ATOMS: atom_id res chain seq x y z
N MET A 1 -12.00 15.15 -33.80
CA MET A 1 -11.87 14.01 -34.74
C MET A 1 -10.55 13.28 -34.40
N ARG A 2 -10.63 12.13 -33.76
CA ARG A 2 -9.45 11.32 -33.42
C ARG A 2 -9.08 10.50 -34.64
N ASN A 3 -7.94 10.80 -35.25
CA ASN A 3 -7.35 9.99 -36.34
C ASN A 3 -6.82 8.67 -35.70
N LYS A 4 -7.51 7.57 -35.93
CA LYS A 4 -6.97 6.23 -35.66
C LYS A 4 -5.95 5.90 -36.75
N VAL A 5 -4.67 5.84 -36.38
CA VAL A 5 -3.62 5.28 -37.21
C VAL A 5 -3.65 3.76 -37.05
N HIS A 6 -4.03 3.04 -38.09
CA HIS A 6 -3.93 1.59 -38.14
C HIS A 6 -2.63 1.20 -38.82
N ALA A 7 -1.71 0.61 -38.03
CA ALA A 7 -0.51 0.01 -38.58
C ALA A 7 -0.76 -1.46 -38.91
N TYR A 8 -0.55 -1.87 -40.13
CA TYR A 8 -0.59 -3.27 -40.56
C TYR A 8 0.81 -3.83 -40.70
N ILE A 9 1.06 -4.95 -40.05
CA ILE A 9 2.31 -5.70 -40.18
C ILE A 9 2.08 -6.82 -41.17
N CYS A 10 2.78 -6.80 -42.31
CA CYS A 10 2.79 -7.89 -43.28
C CYS A 10 4.11 -8.66 -43.20
N SER A 11 4.05 -9.98 -43.08
CA SER A 11 5.21 -10.86 -43.22
C SER A 11 5.14 -11.56 -44.60
N LEU A 12 6.26 -11.60 -45.31
CA LEU A 12 6.42 -12.42 -46.49
C LEU A 12 6.97 -13.81 -46.08
N GLY A 13 6.23 -14.88 -46.38
CA GLY A 13 6.71 -16.23 -46.28
C GLY A 13 7.55 -16.62 -47.51
N PRO A 14 8.29 -17.72 -47.49
CA PRO A 14 9.12 -18.17 -48.60
C PRO A 14 8.26 -18.75 -49.74
N GLY A 15 7.54 -17.90 -50.46
CA GLY A 15 6.65 -18.29 -51.58
C GLY A 15 5.86 -17.14 -52.16
N GLY A 16 6.01 -15.91 -51.63
CA GLY A 16 5.48 -14.70 -52.30
C GLY A 16 3.98 -14.46 -52.21
N GLU A 17 3.24 -15.26 -51.45
CA GLU A 17 1.79 -15.04 -51.24
C GLU A 17 1.52 -14.21 -49.96
N ILE A 18 0.63 -13.20 -50.10
CA ILE A 18 0.23 -12.33 -49.02
C ILE A 18 -0.95 -13.01 -48.25
N GLY A 19 -0.62 -13.59 -47.11
CA GLY A 19 -1.66 -14.14 -46.18
C GLY A 19 -2.13 -13.08 -45.18
N ARG A 20 -3.44 -12.90 -45.07
CA ARG A 20 -4.07 -12.14 -43.98
C ARG A 20 -4.06 -13.01 -42.73
N HIS A 21 -3.43 -12.51 -41.65
CA HIS A 21 -3.29 -13.12 -40.35
C HIS A 21 -2.35 -14.32 -40.21
N ALA A 22 -1.13 -14.03 -39.77
CA ALA A 22 -0.31 -15.00 -39.04
C ALA A 22 0.51 -14.28 -37.97
N ILE A 23 0.26 -14.61 -36.70
CA ILE A 23 1.15 -14.29 -35.60
C ILE A 23 2.14 -15.43 -35.51
N LEU A 24 3.39 -15.20 -35.86
CA LEU A 24 4.49 -16.13 -35.64
C LEU A 24 5.64 -15.47 -34.89
N ARG A 25 6.01 -16.03 -33.77
CA ARG A 25 7.20 -15.67 -32.98
C ARG A 25 8.45 -16.16 -33.72
N GLY A 26 9.36 -15.21 -34.00
CA GLY A 26 10.73 -15.49 -34.44
C GLY A 26 11.10 -14.95 -35.83
N TRP A 27 12.12 -14.06 -35.85
CA TRP A 27 12.84 -13.50 -36.98
C TRP A 27 12.13 -12.39 -37.78
N PHE A 28 12.51 -11.12 -37.54
CA PHE A 28 11.93 -9.95 -38.23
C PHE A 28 12.94 -9.14 -39.03
N ARG A 29 12.64 -8.96 -40.32
CA ARG A 29 12.92 -7.70 -41.05
C ARG A 29 11.58 -6.95 -41.11
N LYS A 30 11.49 -5.77 -40.48
CA LYS A 30 10.26 -4.95 -40.47
C LYS A 30 10.24 -3.98 -41.64
N VAL A 31 9.17 -4.06 -42.42
CA VAL A 31 8.80 -3.04 -43.43
C VAL A 31 7.49 -2.42 -42.95
N CYS A 32 7.45 -1.11 -42.74
CA CYS A 32 6.22 -0.38 -42.37
C CYS A 32 5.63 0.27 -43.64
N TRP A 33 4.33 0.12 -43.87
CA TRP A 33 3.58 0.70 -44.96
C TRP A 33 2.63 1.75 -44.43
N PHE A 34 2.51 2.90 -45.10
CA PHE A 34 1.54 3.93 -44.76
C PHE A 34 0.58 4.10 -45.98
N GLU A 35 -0.72 4.21 -45.67
CA GLU A 35 -1.73 4.61 -46.66
C GLU A 35 -1.73 6.15 -46.79
N SER A 36 -1.54 6.68 -47.97
CA SER A 36 -1.75 8.09 -48.27
C SER A 36 -3.22 8.36 -48.52
N SER A 37 -3.69 9.54 -48.14
CA SER A 37 -5.08 10.01 -48.24
C SER A 37 -5.78 9.68 -49.58
N PRO A 38 -7.12 9.46 -49.58
CA PRO A 38 -7.85 9.04 -50.75
C PRO A 38 -7.82 10.10 -51.85
N GLY A 39 -7.15 9.79 -52.96
CA GLY A 39 -7.08 10.66 -54.12
C GLY A 39 -5.98 10.34 -55.15
N HIS A 40 -4.99 9.57 -54.80
CA HIS A 40 -3.94 9.20 -55.75
C HIS A 40 -3.85 7.68 -55.95
N LYS A 41 -4.11 7.23 -57.18
CA LYS A 41 -3.63 5.93 -57.68
C LYS A 41 -2.10 6.08 -57.86
N GLY A 42 -1.32 5.76 -56.83
CA GLY A 42 0.12 5.89 -56.82
C GLY A 42 0.80 4.65 -56.31
N GLU A 43 1.89 4.33 -56.88
CA GLU A 43 2.78 3.21 -56.60
C GLU A 43 3.22 3.22 -55.11
N PHE A 44 3.15 2.05 -54.47
CA PHE A 44 3.67 1.85 -53.12
C PHE A 44 5.20 1.87 -53.16
N SER A 45 5.81 2.86 -52.56
CA SER A 45 7.26 2.85 -52.36
C SER A 45 7.57 2.44 -50.90
N PRO A 46 8.51 1.54 -50.66
CA PRO A 46 8.90 1.16 -49.33
C PRO A 46 9.69 2.29 -48.65
N PHE A 47 9.17 2.76 -47.51
CA PHE A 47 9.89 3.74 -46.71
C PHE A 47 10.81 2.99 -45.72
N PHE A 48 12.12 3.12 -45.90
CA PHE A 48 13.10 2.58 -44.96
C PHE A 48 13.31 3.55 -43.79
N MET A 49 12.79 3.19 -42.63
CA MET A 49 13.13 3.91 -41.39
C MET A 49 14.57 3.63 -40.98
N SER A 50 15.31 4.65 -40.54
CA SER A 50 16.63 4.46 -39.95
C SER A 50 16.57 3.51 -38.73
N LYS A 51 17.65 2.78 -38.45
CA LYS A 51 17.73 1.90 -37.28
C LYS A 51 17.40 2.64 -35.96
N ASN A 52 17.73 3.92 -35.87
CA ASN A 52 17.46 4.77 -34.72
C ASN A 52 15.95 5.12 -34.57
N SER A 53 15.27 5.44 -35.69
CA SER A 53 13.84 5.73 -35.71
C SER A 53 13.01 4.48 -35.36
N CYS A 54 13.42 3.30 -35.85
CA CYS A 54 12.78 2.02 -35.55
C CYS A 54 12.99 1.61 -34.09
N SER A 55 14.15 1.93 -33.50
CA SER A 55 14.42 1.67 -32.06
C SER A 55 13.61 2.60 -31.13
N GLN A 56 13.44 3.87 -31.53
CA GLN A 56 12.58 4.80 -30.78
C GLN A 56 11.10 4.41 -30.86
N LEU A 57 10.62 4.05 -32.07
CA LEU A 57 9.23 3.56 -32.23
C LEU A 57 8.96 2.29 -31.44
N ASN A 58 9.91 1.34 -31.39
CA ASN A 58 9.80 0.13 -30.61
C ASN A 58 9.84 0.42 -29.09
N LYS A 59 10.60 1.42 -28.64
CA LYS A 59 10.56 1.87 -27.25
C LYS A 59 9.20 2.48 -26.88
N VAL A 60 8.65 3.34 -27.73
CA VAL A 60 7.34 3.96 -27.51
C VAL A 60 6.21 2.93 -27.57
N LEU A 61 6.23 1.99 -28.50
CA LEU A 61 5.24 0.91 -28.59
C LEU A 61 5.34 -0.03 -27.39
N SER A 62 6.54 -0.43 -26.98
CA SER A 62 6.72 -1.26 -25.79
C SER A 62 6.36 -0.53 -24.48
N GLN A 63 6.47 0.78 -24.46
CA GLN A 63 6.05 1.61 -23.33
C GLN A 63 4.53 1.75 -23.27
N ASN A 64 3.88 1.95 -24.43
CA ASN A 64 2.41 1.99 -24.51
C ASN A 64 1.76 0.63 -24.23
N GLU A 65 2.32 -0.47 -24.76
CA GLU A 65 1.85 -1.83 -24.46
C GLU A 65 1.98 -2.15 -22.96
N ARG A 66 3.08 -1.73 -22.32
CA ARG A 66 3.25 -1.87 -20.87
C ARG A 66 2.26 -1.01 -20.08
N LEU A 67 2.01 0.22 -20.50
CA LEU A 67 1.02 1.08 -19.86
C LEU A 67 -0.40 0.52 -20.03
N GLU A 68 -0.76 0.01 -21.20
CA GLU A 68 -2.04 -0.66 -21.43
C GLU A 68 -2.18 -1.97 -20.62
N GLU A 69 -1.11 -2.75 -20.48
CA GLU A 69 -1.10 -3.93 -19.58
C GLU A 69 -1.22 -3.51 -18.11
N MET A 70 -0.50 -2.47 -17.70
CA MET A 70 -0.61 -1.91 -16.35
C MET A 70 -2.00 -1.31 -16.10
N GLU A 71 -2.60 -0.62 -17.05
CA GLU A 71 -3.97 -0.10 -16.95
C GLU A 71 -5.01 -1.23 -16.86
N LYS A 72 -4.87 -2.29 -17.63
CA LYS A 72 -5.76 -3.47 -17.57
C LYS A 72 -5.62 -4.26 -16.26
N MET A 73 -4.40 -4.39 -15.74
CA MET A 73 -4.13 -5.04 -14.45
C MET A 73 -4.48 -4.14 -13.25
N ASN A 74 -4.47 -2.82 -13.44
CA ASN A 74 -4.59 -1.80 -12.40
C ASN A 74 -5.91 -1.03 -12.39
N SER A 75 -6.94 -1.44 -13.14
CA SER A 75 -8.20 -0.68 -13.20
C SER A 75 -8.82 -0.36 -11.82
N ASN A 76 -8.40 -1.05 -10.76
CA ASN A 76 -8.84 -0.85 -9.39
C ASN A 76 -7.70 -0.58 -8.38
N PHE A 77 -6.45 -0.35 -8.82
CA PHE A 77 -5.33 -0.10 -7.92
C PHE A 77 -4.94 1.38 -7.92
N THR A 78 -4.93 1.99 -6.75
CA THR A 78 -4.72 3.43 -6.58
C THR A 78 -3.23 3.75 -6.35
N TRP A 79 -2.62 4.46 -7.29
CA TRP A 79 -1.29 5.02 -7.11
C TRP A 79 -1.37 6.50 -6.69
N ILE A 80 -0.75 6.82 -5.57
CA ILE A 80 -0.56 8.18 -5.06
C ILE A 80 0.94 8.41 -4.95
N ALA A 81 1.52 9.30 -5.74
CA ALA A 81 2.95 9.56 -5.69
C ALA A 81 3.26 11.06 -5.81
N GLY A 82 4.43 11.45 -5.31
CA GLY A 82 4.93 12.81 -5.35
C GLY A 82 5.82 13.11 -4.15
N PRO A 83 6.37 14.31 -4.02
CA PRO A 83 7.37 14.61 -3.01
C PRO A 83 6.82 14.58 -1.58
N CYS A 84 7.71 14.35 -0.64
CA CYS A 84 7.41 14.50 0.79
C CYS A 84 6.87 15.89 1.08
N SER A 85 7.57 16.92 0.57
CA SER A 85 7.20 18.33 0.69
C SER A 85 7.24 19.03 -0.65
N ALA A 86 6.38 20.03 -0.85
CA ALA A 86 6.57 21.03 -1.89
C ALA A 86 7.70 21.97 -1.44
N GLU A 87 8.74 22.11 -2.25
CA GLU A 87 9.96 22.84 -1.91
C GLU A 87 10.20 24.03 -2.83
N THR A 88 9.97 23.85 -4.13
CA THR A 88 10.00 24.88 -5.17
C THR A 88 8.96 24.57 -6.23
N GLU A 89 8.55 25.58 -7.00
CA GLU A 89 7.63 25.40 -8.13
C GLU A 89 8.19 24.40 -9.16
N GLU A 90 9.46 24.56 -9.50
CA GLU A 90 10.15 23.69 -10.46
C GLU A 90 10.17 22.23 -10.00
N GLN A 91 10.48 21.98 -8.73
CA GLN A 91 10.47 20.63 -8.14
C GLN A 91 9.06 20.03 -8.21
N VAL A 92 8.00 20.78 -7.85
CA VAL A 92 6.61 20.30 -7.84
C VAL A 92 6.16 19.94 -9.26
N VAL A 93 6.33 20.85 -10.22
CA VAL A 93 5.84 20.68 -11.58
C VAL A 93 6.61 19.59 -12.32
N ASN A 94 7.95 19.57 -12.23
CA ASN A 94 8.76 18.54 -12.90
C ASN A 94 8.50 17.15 -12.33
N THR A 95 8.38 17.02 -11.00
CA THR A 95 8.04 15.72 -10.39
C THR A 95 6.69 15.19 -10.87
N ALA A 96 5.68 16.06 -10.98
CA ALA A 96 4.37 15.66 -11.48
C ALA A 96 4.45 15.17 -12.94
N ARG A 97 5.13 15.92 -13.80
CA ARG A 97 5.32 15.59 -15.21
C ARG A 97 6.05 14.25 -15.39
N ASP A 98 7.13 14.03 -14.64
CA ASP A 98 7.89 12.81 -14.72
C ASP A 98 7.10 11.60 -14.17
N LEU A 99 6.34 11.76 -13.08
CA LEU A 99 5.53 10.68 -12.53
C LEU A 99 4.44 10.22 -13.49
N VAL A 100 3.68 11.14 -14.11
CA VAL A 100 2.62 10.75 -15.05
C VAL A 100 3.17 10.09 -16.32
N ALA A 101 4.43 10.32 -16.66
CA ALA A 101 5.11 9.63 -17.75
C ALA A 101 5.49 8.18 -17.43
N HIS A 102 5.58 7.81 -16.16
CA HIS A 102 6.06 6.50 -15.71
C HIS A 102 5.02 5.66 -14.97
N LEU A 103 3.88 6.24 -14.56
CA LEU A 103 2.90 5.59 -13.68
C LEU A 103 1.47 6.06 -14.02
N PRO A 104 0.46 5.17 -14.02
CA PRO A 104 -0.95 5.57 -14.06
C PRO A 104 -1.36 6.18 -12.71
N LEU A 105 -1.00 7.45 -12.53
CA LEU A 105 -1.11 8.16 -11.26
C LEU A 105 -2.56 8.60 -11.01
N ALA A 106 -3.16 8.11 -9.91
CA ALA A 106 -4.50 8.54 -9.50
C ALA A 106 -4.47 9.93 -8.84
N TYR A 107 -3.47 10.17 -8.00
CA TYR A 107 -3.27 11.45 -7.34
C TYR A 107 -1.79 11.80 -7.25
N TYR A 108 -1.46 13.05 -7.57
CA TYR A 108 -0.16 13.65 -7.31
C TYR A 108 -0.17 14.27 -5.92
N ARG A 109 0.74 13.83 -5.04
CA ARG A 109 0.85 14.31 -3.67
C ARG A 109 2.01 15.27 -3.49
N ALA A 110 1.83 16.29 -2.66
CA ALA A 110 2.92 17.02 -2.01
C ALA A 110 2.45 17.52 -0.64
N GLY A 111 3.30 17.45 0.38
CA GLY A 111 3.01 18.03 1.68
C GLY A 111 3.28 19.53 1.64
N LEU A 112 2.26 20.36 1.86
CA LEU A 112 2.38 21.81 1.90
C LEU A 112 2.72 22.29 3.32
N TRP A 113 2.09 21.69 4.30
CA TRP A 113 2.29 21.93 5.74
C TRP A 113 2.83 20.65 6.38
N LYS A 114 3.89 20.76 7.15
CA LYS A 114 4.56 19.60 7.78
C LYS A 114 4.55 19.76 9.29
N PRO A 115 3.75 18.98 10.03
CA PRO A 115 3.81 18.97 11.48
C PRO A 115 5.15 18.37 11.93
N ARG A 116 6.05 19.21 12.42
CA ARG A 116 7.38 18.80 12.88
C ARG A 116 7.45 18.79 14.40
N THR A 117 8.23 17.84 14.93
CA THR A 117 8.50 17.77 16.36
C THR A 117 9.57 18.83 16.77
N SER A 118 10.54 19.09 15.87
CA SER A 118 11.56 20.11 16.07
C SER A 118 11.21 21.38 15.28
N PRO A 119 11.21 22.56 15.91
CA PRO A 119 10.93 23.83 15.24
C PRO A 119 12.01 24.25 14.22
N ASN A 120 13.21 23.61 14.29
CA ASN A 120 14.28 23.88 13.35
C ASN A 120 14.24 23.01 12.08
N SER A 121 13.20 22.16 11.92
CA SER A 121 13.00 21.36 10.72
C SER A 121 12.19 22.12 9.69
N PHE A 122 12.38 21.77 8.40
CA PHE A 122 11.58 22.34 7.32
C PHE A 122 10.08 22.03 7.52
N GLU A 123 9.26 23.06 7.69
CA GLU A 123 7.81 22.94 7.99
C GLU A 123 6.93 22.98 6.74
N GLY A 124 7.55 23.04 5.54
CA GLY A 124 6.85 23.19 4.27
C GLY A 124 6.70 24.66 3.86
N MET A 125 6.27 24.88 2.62
CA MET A 125 6.07 26.22 2.05
C MET A 125 4.67 26.78 2.35
N GLY A 126 3.80 25.99 2.95
CA GLY A 126 2.45 26.41 3.30
C GLY A 126 1.63 26.88 2.09
N ALA A 127 0.89 27.98 2.27
CA ALA A 127 0.03 28.53 1.25
C ALA A 127 0.79 29.00 -0.02
N ALA A 128 2.08 29.33 0.08
CA ALA A 128 2.88 29.73 -1.07
C ALA A 128 3.01 28.63 -2.14
N ALA A 129 2.88 27.35 -1.76
CA ALA A 129 2.95 26.22 -2.67
C ALA A 129 1.60 25.83 -3.31
N LEU A 130 0.49 26.42 -2.91
CA LEU A 130 -0.83 26.15 -3.51
C LEU A 130 -0.87 26.43 -5.03
N PRO A 131 -0.34 27.57 -5.54
CA PRO A 131 -0.26 27.83 -6.96
C PRO A 131 0.60 26.81 -7.71
N TRP A 132 1.65 26.28 -7.10
CA TRP A 132 2.55 25.28 -7.72
C TRP A 132 1.83 23.96 -7.96
N MET A 133 1.02 23.52 -6.98
CA MET A 133 0.18 22.33 -7.11
C MET A 133 -0.88 22.50 -8.20
N LYS A 134 -1.53 23.68 -8.24
CA LYS A 134 -2.49 24.00 -9.28
C LYS A 134 -1.85 23.99 -10.67
N LYS A 135 -0.67 24.56 -10.82
CA LYS A 135 0.11 24.54 -12.08
C LYS A 135 0.47 23.11 -12.49
N ALA A 136 0.92 22.27 -11.56
CA ALA A 136 1.19 20.87 -11.85
C ALA A 136 -0.06 20.13 -12.37
N LYS A 137 -1.24 20.38 -11.76
CA LYS A 137 -2.53 19.84 -12.23
C LYS A 137 -2.88 20.36 -13.63
N GLU A 138 -2.74 21.64 -13.90
CA GLU A 138 -3.04 22.26 -15.21
C GLU A 138 -2.16 21.72 -16.32
N GLU A 139 -0.86 21.51 -16.06
CA GLU A 139 0.08 21.02 -17.06
C GLU A 139 -0.03 19.51 -17.33
N THR A 140 -0.38 18.71 -16.33
CA THR A 140 -0.34 17.24 -16.44
C THR A 140 -1.72 16.60 -16.49
N GLY A 141 -2.76 17.31 -16.08
CA GLY A 141 -4.12 16.77 -15.91
C GLY A 141 -4.30 15.84 -14.72
N VAL A 142 -3.26 15.62 -13.89
CA VAL A 142 -3.33 14.74 -12.72
C VAL A 142 -4.14 15.39 -11.59
N LYS A 143 -4.88 14.59 -10.84
CA LYS A 143 -5.56 15.03 -9.61
C LYS A 143 -4.54 15.31 -8.51
N ILE A 144 -4.75 16.39 -7.74
CA ILE A 144 -3.83 16.82 -6.69
C ILE A 144 -4.38 16.55 -5.29
N ILE A 145 -3.49 16.15 -4.38
CA ILE A 145 -3.82 15.84 -2.99
C ILE A 145 -2.75 16.38 -2.04
N THR A 146 -3.14 16.90 -0.88
CA THR A 146 -2.22 17.35 0.17
C THR A 146 -2.70 17.01 1.58
N GLU A 147 -1.79 17.11 2.58
CA GLU A 147 -2.11 16.96 4.00
C GLU A 147 -2.81 18.21 4.52
N VAL A 148 -3.87 18.00 5.32
CA VAL A 148 -4.49 19.07 6.09
C VAL A 148 -4.47 18.73 7.58
N ALA A 149 -4.30 19.73 8.42
CA ALA A 149 -4.21 19.59 9.87
C ALA A 149 -5.14 20.57 10.63
N THR A 150 -5.75 21.55 9.93
CA THR A 150 -6.66 22.56 10.48
C THR A 150 -7.79 22.84 9.50
N SER A 151 -8.88 23.45 9.97
CA SER A 151 -9.97 23.94 9.13
C SER A 151 -9.50 24.98 8.09
N GLN A 152 -8.57 25.85 8.45
CA GLN A 152 -7.98 26.82 7.53
C GLN A 152 -7.25 26.16 6.35
N HIS A 153 -6.53 25.05 6.60
CA HIS A 153 -5.90 24.29 5.51
C HIS A 153 -6.93 23.71 4.56
N VAL A 154 -8.08 23.25 5.08
CA VAL A 154 -9.20 22.76 4.27
C VAL A 154 -9.73 23.86 3.36
N GLU A 155 -10.05 25.02 3.91
CA GLU A 155 -10.57 26.18 3.16
C GLU A 155 -9.62 26.55 2.01
N LEU A 156 -8.33 26.74 2.31
CA LEU A 156 -7.32 27.06 1.32
C LEU A 156 -7.20 25.99 0.20
N CYS A 157 -7.31 24.72 0.54
CA CYS A 157 -7.27 23.65 -0.46
C CYS A 157 -8.51 23.66 -1.36
N LEU A 158 -9.70 23.89 -0.79
CA LEU A 158 -10.95 23.98 -1.55
C LEU A 158 -10.94 25.18 -2.51
N GLU A 159 -10.49 26.34 -2.06
CA GLU A 159 -10.32 27.54 -2.89
C GLU A 159 -9.34 27.33 -4.05
N ASN A 160 -8.33 26.47 -3.86
CA ASN A 160 -7.33 26.14 -4.88
C ASN A 160 -7.63 24.84 -5.64
N SER A 161 -8.88 24.35 -5.58
CA SER A 161 -9.39 23.24 -6.39
C SER A 161 -8.59 21.93 -6.23
N PHE A 162 -8.20 21.59 -5.00
CA PHE A 162 -7.66 20.27 -4.68
C PHE A 162 -8.72 19.20 -4.90
N ASP A 163 -8.30 18.07 -5.44
CA ASP A 163 -9.22 16.97 -5.80
C ASP A 163 -9.45 15.99 -4.65
N ALA A 164 -8.54 15.96 -3.67
CA ALA A 164 -8.62 15.13 -2.48
C ALA A 164 -7.76 15.71 -1.35
N LEU A 165 -8.00 15.28 -0.11
CA LEU A 165 -7.21 15.64 1.06
C LEU A 165 -6.81 14.40 1.84
N TRP A 166 -5.67 14.46 2.56
CA TRP A 166 -5.39 13.45 3.57
C TRP A 166 -5.17 14.03 4.96
N ILE A 167 -5.60 13.26 5.95
CA ILE A 167 -5.40 13.54 7.36
C ILE A 167 -4.12 12.85 7.81
N GLY A 168 -3.17 13.61 8.31
CA GLY A 168 -1.88 13.10 8.76
C GLY A 168 -1.98 12.27 10.03
N ALA A 169 -1.04 11.34 10.23
CA ALA A 169 -1.04 10.44 11.38
C ALA A 169 -0.99 11.16 12.75
N ARG A 170 -0.36 12.33 12.82
CA ARG A 170 -0.35 13.16 14.03
C ARG A 170 -1.69 13.84 14.28
N THR A 171 -2.34 14.29 13.23
CA THR A 171 -3.69 14.88 13.30
C THR A 171 -4.72 13.83 13.69
N THR A 172 -4.63 12.62 13.13
CA THR A 172 -5.52 11.48 13.48
C THR A 172 -5.46 11.13 14.97
N THR A 173 -4.34 11.37 15.66
CA THR A 173 -4.24 11.14 17.11
C THR A 173 -5.02 12.14 17.95
N ASN A 174 -5.51 13.23 17.37
CA ASN A 174 -6.23 14.28 18.09
C ASN A 174 -7.71 14.36 17.64
N PRO A 175 -8.66 13.80 18.42
CA PRO A 175 -10.07 13.81 18.07
C PRO A 175 -10.68 15.22 17.89
N PHE A 176 -10.15 16.24 18.54
CA PHE A 176 -10.64 17.62 18.38
C PHE A 176 -10.25 18.17 17.01
N SER A 177 -8.98 17.98 16.59
CA SER A 177 -8.53 18.41 15.26
C SER A 177 -9.26 17.65 14.15
N VAL A 178 -9.48 16.33 14.32
CA VAL A 178 -10.26 15.54 13.37
C VAL A 178 -11.69 16.04 13.26
N GLN A 179 -12.36 16.38 14.39
CA GLN A 179 -13.70 16.92 14.39
C GLN A 179 -13.77 18.28 13.70
N GLU A 180 -12.83 19.18 13.98
CA GLU A 180 -12.76 20.51 13.36
C GLU A 180 -12.63 20.39 11.84
N ILE A 181 -11.75 19.51 11.34
CA ILE A 181 -11.56 19.27 9.92
C ILE A 181 -12.82 18.65 9.29
N ALA A 182 -13.45 17.70 9.97
CA ALA A 182 -14.68 17.07 9.50
C ALA A 182 -15.83 18.10 9.36
N GLU A 183 -15.97 19.02 10.32
CA GLU A 183 -16.97 20.10 10.24
C GLU A 183 -16.67 21.06 9.09
N ALA A 184 -15.40 21.42 8.85
CA ALA A 184 -14.99 22.27 7.74
C ALA A 184 -15.28 21.64 6.38
N LEU A 185 -15.36 20.31 6.30
CA LEU A 185 -15.67 19.54 5.09
C LEU A 185 -17.17 19.20 4.95
N ARG A 186 -18.02 19.61 5.88
CA ARG A 186 -19.47 19.35 5.82
C ARG A 186 -20.07 19.84 4.51
N GLY A 187 -20.72 18.93 3.77
CA GLY A 187 -21.33 19.25 2.48
C GLY A 187 -20.36 19.31 1.29
N VAL A 188 -19.07 19.04 1.52
CA VAL A 188 -18.05 18.95 0.47
C VAL A 188 -17.92 17.50 0.01
N ASN A 189 -17.97 17.26 -1.30
CA ASN A 189 -17.87 15.89 -1.86
C ASN A 189 -16.53 15.68 -2.57
N ILE A 190 -15.44 15.58 -1.78
CA ILE A 190 -14.12 15.17 -2.27
C ILE A 190 -13.62 13.96 -1.50
N PRO A 191 -12.76 13.11 -2.08
CA PRO A 191 -12.15 11.99 -1.37
C PRO A 191 -11.30 12.44 -0.19
N ILE A 192 -11.47 11.80 0.95
CA ILE A 192 -10.67 12.03 2.16
C ILE A 192 -9.92 10.76 2.52
N PHE A 193 -8.61 10.86 2.63
CA PHE A 193 -7.72 9.77 3.00
C PHE A 193 -7.27 9.96 4.45
N ILE A 194 -7.43 8.95 5.31
CA ILE A 194 -7.14 9.06 6.74
C ILE A 194 -5.99 8.12 7.09
N LYS A 195 -4.83 8.67 7.44
CA LYS A 195 -3.69 7.87 7.93
C LYS A 195 -4.00 7.28 9.30
N ASN A 196 -3.54 6.05 9.55
CA ASN A 196 -3.57 5.50 10.90
C ASN A 196 -2.82 6.41 11.88
N PRO A 197 -3.23 6.45 13.17
CA PRO A 197 -2.54 7.22 14.20
C PRO A 197 -1.09 6.75 14.37
N ILE A 198 -0.26 7.58 14.98
CA ILE A 198 1.15 7.25 15.25
C ILE A 198 1.26 6.02 16.13
N ASN A 199 0.41 5.93 17.15
CA ASN A 199 0.35 4.80 18.08
C ASN A 199 -0.45 3.64 17.48
N PRO A 200 -0.16 2.39 17.88
CA PRO A 200 -0.92 1.21 17.44
C PRO A 200 -2.27 1.11 18.15
N ASP A 201 -3.18 2.01 17.80
CA ASP A 201 -4.51 2.14 18.37
C ASP A 201 -5.57 2.10 17.26
N LEU A 202 -6.20 0.94 17.08
CA LEU A 202 -7.24 0.74 16.09
C LEU A 202 -8.49 1.55 16.41
N SER A 203 -8.89 1.64 17.69
CA SER A 203 -10.09 2.37 18.09
C SER A 203 -9.99 3.86 17.77
N LEU A 204 -8.79 4.43 17.96
CA LEU A 204 -8.53 5.82 17.60
C LEU A 204 -8.59 6.06 16.09
N TRP A 205 -8.13 5.09 15.30
CA TRP A 205 -8.24 5.17 13.84
C TRP A 205 -9.70 5.08 13.38
N ILE A 206 -10.47 4.13 13.91
CA ILE A 206 -11.90 3.98 13.64
C ILE A 206 -12.67 5.25 14.03
N GLY A 207 -12.43 5.77 15.22
CA GLY A 207 -13.08 6.99 15.70
C GLY A 207 -12.83 8.22 14.81
N ALA A 208 -11.70 8.25 14.07
CA ALA A 208 -11.49 9.28 13.06
C ALA A 208 -12.47 9.13 11.89
N PHE A 209 -12.69 7.92 11.36
CA PHE A 209 -13.67 7.65 10.31
C PHE A 209 -15.10 8.01 10.74
N GLU A 210 -15.51 7.56 11.92
CA GLU A 210 -16.84 7.83 12.48
C GLU A 210 -17.15 9.34 12.56
N ARG A 211 -16.15 10.19 12.82
CA ARG A 211 -16.32 11.65 12.84
C ARG A 211 -16.60 12.21 11.46
N PHE A 212 -15.93 11.73 10.41
CA PHE A 212 -16.22 12.13 9.04
C PHE A 212 -17.58 11.62 8.57
N GLU A 213 -17.93 10.37 8.86
CA GLU A 213 -19.23 9.79 8.55
C GLU A 213 -20.38 10.55 9.24
N LYS A 214 -20.21 10.95 10.50
CA LYS A 214 -21.19 11.70 11.27
C LYS A 214 -21.54 13.05 10.65
N VAL A 215 -20.63 13.67 9.91
CA VAL A 215 -20.91 14.92 9.18
C VAL A 215 -21.38 14.68 7.74
N GLY A 216 -21.59 13.42 7.35
CA GLY A 216 -22.16 13.02 6.06
C GLY A 216 -21.12 12.76 4.96
N LEU A 217 -19.84 12.62 5.31
CA LEU A 217 -18.78 12.29 4.36
C LEU A 217 -18.65 10.78 4.22
N THR A 218 -18.82 10.26 3.01
CA THR A 218 -18.79 8.81 2.70
C THR A 218 -17.67 8.41 1.77
N ASN A 219 -17.02 9.36 1.09
CA ASN A 219 -15.91 9.09 0.19
C ASN A 219 -14.58 9.05 0.96
N LEU A 220 -14.44 8.02 1.79
CA LEU A 220 -13.32 7.85 2.72
C LEU A 220 -12.41 6.71 2.28
N SER A 221 -11.11 6.87 2.50
CA SER A 221 -10.09 5.85 2.30
C SER A 221 -9.11 5.82 3.48
N ALA A 222 -8.63 4.65 3.85
CA ALA A 222 -7.65 4.47 4.90
C ALA A 222 -6.22 4.45 4.32
N ILE A 223 -5.25 5.04 5.03
CA ILE A 223 -3.82 4.92 4.70
C ILE A 223 -3.08 4.28 5.86
N HIS A 224 -2.49 3.13 5.60
CA HIS A 224 -1.59 2.46 6.52
C HIS A 224 -0.14 2.91 6.31
N ARG A 225 0.45 3.58 7.32
CA ARG A 225 1.80 4.14 7.30
C ARG A 225 2.73 3.57 8.38
N GLY A 226 2.31 2.47 9.05
CA GLY A 226 3.01 1.88 10.19
C GLY A 226 2.81 2.67 11.50
N PHE A 227 3.38 2.13 12.58
CA PHE A 227 3.19 2.62 13.94
C PHE A 227 4.53 2.87 14.64
N SER A 228 4.56 3.88 15.51
CA SER A 228 5.73 4.16 16.34
C SER A 228 5.70 3.27 17.59
N VAL A 229 6.65 2.34 17.66
CA VAL A 229 6.84 1.40 18.77
C VAL A 229 8.30 1.39 19.22
N ALA A 230 8.59 0.88 20.42
CA ALA A 230 9.94 0.86 20.97
C ALA A 230 10.92 0.05 20.11
N ASN A 231 10.53 -1.16 19.70
CA ASN A 231 11.32 -2.02 18.81
C ASN A 231 10.79 -1.98 17.38
N LYS A 232 11.34 -1.12 16.56
CA LYS A 232 10.86 -0.85 15.19
C LYS A 232 11.81 -1.31 14.07
N GLN A 233 13.02 -1.76 14.40
CA GLN A 233 13.96 -2.26 13.39
C GLN A 233 13.40 -3.45 12.60
N PRO A 234 13.59 -3.50 11.26
CA PRO A 234 14.36 -2.57 10.44
C PRO A 234 13.56 -1.35 9.90
N TYR A 235 12.35 -1.12 10.39
CA TYR A 235 11.44 -0.09 9.93
C TYR A 235 11.60 1.23 10.69
N ARG A 236 11.24 2.33 10.05
CA ARG A 236 11.04 3.62 10.74
C ARG A 236 9.77 3.58 11.59
N ASN A 237 8.69 3.01 11.02
CA ASN A 237 7.44 2.75 11.74
C ASN A 237 7.04 1.30 11.47
N LYS A 238 6.91 0.49 12.51
CA LYS A 238 6.61 -0.94 12.37
C LYS A 238 5.24 -1.14 11.72
N PRO A 239 5.09 -1.98 10.70
CA PRO A 239 3.83 -2.10 9.98
C PRO A 239 2.69 -2.70 10.81
N LEU A 240 2.95 -3.62 11.77
CA LEU A 240 1.92 -4.28 12.58
C LEU A 240 0.70 -4.64 11.73
N TRP A 241 0.90 -5.49 10.73
CA TRP A 241 -0.07 -5.81 9.67
C TRP A 241 -1.43 -6.30 10.20
N GLU A 242 -1.46 -6.86 11.41
CA GLU A 242 -2.67 -7.27 12.11
C GLU A 242 -3.66 -6.12 12.28
N ILE A 243 -3.20 -4.89 12.54
CA ILE A 243 -4.08 -3.74 12.77
C ILE A 243 -4.80 -3.29 11.47
N PRO A 244 -4.11 -3.05 10.33
CA PRO A 244 -4.83 -2.74 9.09
C PRO A 244 -5.66 -3.90 8.55
N ILE A 245 -5.31 -5.17 8.82
CA ILE A 245 -6.14 -6.32 8.50
C ILE A 245 -7.44 -6.29 9.33
N GLU A 246 -7.33 -6.06 10.64
CA GLU A 246 -8.50 -5.93 11.52
C GLU A 246 -9.37 -4.74 11.13
N PHE A 247 -8.77 -3.59 10.78
CA PHE A 247 -9.51 -2.45 10.22
C PHE A 247 -10.31 -2.87 8.98
N LYS A 248 -9.68 -3.56 8.02
CA LYS A 248 -10.33 -4.01 6.78
C LYS A 248 -11.40 -5.07 7.02
N THR A 249 -11.28 -5.86 8.07
CA THR A 249 -12.29 -6.83 8.50
C THR A 249 -13.56 -6.13 9.00
N GLN A 250 -13.40 -5.04 9.76
CA GLN A 250 -14.53 -4.27 10.27
C GLN A 250 -15.15 -3.34 9.21
N PHE A 251 -14.34 -2.82 8.28
CA PHE A 251 -14.75 -1.88 7.24
C PHE A 251 -14.35 -2.39 5.85
N PRO A 252 -14.97 -3.47 5.35
CA PRO A 252 -14.59 -4.11 4.09
C PRO A 252 -14.74 -3.19 2.87
N GLU A 253 -15.65 -2.20 2.92
CA GLU A 253 -15.92 -1.28 1.81
C GLU A 253 -14.92 -0.12 1.73
N ILE A 254 -14.24 0.23 2.83
CA ILE A 254 -13.29 1.34 2.83
C ILE A 254 -11.99 0.91 2.11
N PRO A 255 -11.57 1.61 1.04
CA PRO A 255 -10.30 1.34 0.40
C PRO A 255 -9.13 1.55 1.38
N LEU A 256 -8.17 0.61 1.36
CA LEU A 256 -6.99 0.65 2.21
C LEU A 256 -5.73 0.82 1.36
N ILE A 257 -5.00 1.89 1.58
CA ILE A 257 -3.79 2.27 0.87
C ILE A 257 -2.57 2.05 1.78
N CYS A 258 -1.48 1.52 1.26
CA CYS A 258 -0.22 1.42 2.01
C CYS A 258 0.69 2.61 1.71
N ASP A 259 1.35 3.15 2.73
CA ASP A 259 2.40 4.17 2.62
C ASP A 259 3.76 3.55 3.00
N PRO A 260 4.44 2.86 2.06
CA PRO A 260 5.70 2.19 2.32
C PRO A 260 6.82 3.16 2.67
N SER A 261 6.79 4.40 2.15
CA SER A 261 7.82 5.41 2.45
C SER A 261 7.92 5.68 3.95
N HIS A 262 6.79 5.90 4.61
CA HIS A 262 6.76 6.15 6.05
C HIS A 262 6.95 4.88 6.89
N ILE A 263 6.54 3.70 6.40
CA ILE A 263 6.83 2.42 7.06
C ILE A 263 8.35 2.17 7.08
N CYS A 264 8.98 2.22 5.92
CA CYS A 264 10.39 1.87 5.76
C CYS A 264 11.32 2.93 6.34
N GLY A 265 11.10 4.22 6.02
CA GLY A 265 12.03 5.31 6.33
C GLY A 265 13.34 5.23 5.56
N ASN A 266 13.45 4.30 4.61
CA ASN A 266 14.59 4.12 3.71
C ASN A 266 14.14 3.51 2.37
N ARG A 267 14.99 3.55 1.35
CA ARG A 267 14.67 3.09 -0.01
C ARG A 267 14.71 1.57 -0.18
N ILE A 268 15.44 0.85 0.67
CA ILE A 268 15.77 -0.57 0.50
C ILE A 268 14.54 -1.46 0.60
N LEU A 269 13.66 -1.18 1.56
CA LEU A 269 12.51 -2.01 1.88
C LEU A 269 11.22 -1.63 1.12
N LEU A 270 11.24 -0.55 0.32
CA LEU A 270 10.03 -0.03 -0.34
C LEU A 270 9.32 -1.08 -1.19
N LYS A 271 10.08 -1.82 -2.01
CA LYS A 271 9.52 -2.87 -2.87
C LYS A 271 8.86 -3.98 -2.06
N ASP A 272 9.54 -4.47 -1.02
CA ASP A 272 9.06 -5.63 -0.25
C ASP A 272 7.82 -5.27 0.58
N VAL A 273 7.80 -4.07 1.17
CA VAL A 273 6.62 -3.56 1.89
C VAL A 273 5.45 -3.31 0.92
N SER A 274 5.72 -2.77 -0.28
CA SER A 274 4.70 -2.57 -1.31
C SER A 274 4.12 -3.91 -1.80
N GLN A 275 4.97 -4.91 -2.05
CA GLN A 275 4.52 -6.24 -2.43
C GLN A 275 3.69 -6.88 -1.32
N ARG A 276 4.13 -6.76 -0.07
CA ARG A 276 3.38 -7.29 1.08
C ARG A 276 1.99 -6.66 1.20
N ALA A 277 1.88 -5.36 0.97
CA ALA A 277 0.59 -4.67 0.96
C ALA A 277 -0.36 -5.22 -0.12
N ILE A 278 0.16 -5.43 -1.33
CA ILE A 278 -0.60 -6.04 -2.45
C ILE A 278 -1.03 -7.47 -2.10
N ASP A 279 -0.13 -8.27 -1.55
CA ASP A 279 -0.41 -9.67 -1.14
C ASP A 279 -1.50 -9.74 -0.05
N LEU A 280 -1.62 -8.70 0.78
CA LEU A 280 -2.67 -8.55 1.80
C LEU A 280 -3.96 -7.90 1.27
N GLY A 281 -4.06 -7.67 -0.04
CA GLY A 281 -5.27 -7.15 -0.68
C GLY A 281 -5.52 -5.66 -0.46
N MET A 282 -4.48 -4.86 -0.20
CA MET A 282 -4.62 -3.40 -0.13
C MET A 282 -4.89 -2.81 -1.51
N ASN A 283 -5.68 -1.75 -1.56
CA ASN A 283 -6.24 -1.16 -2.77
C ASN A 283 -5.30 -0.16 -3.47
N GLY A 284 -4.14 0.15 -2.88
CA GLY A 284 -3.20 1.10 -3.49
C GLY A 284 -1.94 1.34 -2.67
N ILE A 285 -1.08 2.16 -3.25
CA ILE A 285 0.20 2.59 -2.66
C ILE A 285 0.29 4.12 -2.70
N MET A 286 0.69 4.71 -1.55
CA MET A 286 1.11 6.10 -1.46
C MET A 286 2.64 6.14 -1.26
N ILE A 287 3.38 6.69 -2.20
CA ILE A 287 4.85 6.69 -2.18
C ILE A 287 5.43 8.09 -2.34
N GLU A 288 6.55 8.34 -1.67
CA GLU A 288 7.27 9.59 -1.79
C GLU A 288 8.30 9.54 -2.91
N SER A 289 8.25 10.55 -3.79
CA SER A 289 9.11 10.67 -4.97
C SER A 289 9.61 12.09 -5.14
N HIS A 290 10.90 12.24 -5.43
CA HIS A 290 11.56 13.52 -5.63
C HIS A 290 12.51 13.44 -6.84
N PRO A 291 12.65 14.48 -7.68
CA PRO A 291 13.52 14.44 -8.85
C PRO A 291 14.98 14.22 -8.47
N ASN A 292 15.38 14.71 -7.31
CA ASN A 292 16.72 14.51 -6.74
C ASN A 292 16.62 14.19 -5.24
N PRO A 293 16.31 12.94 -4.87
CA PRO A 293 15.95 12.58 -3.49
C PRO A 293 17.00 12.93 -2.43
N ASP A 294 18.28 12.91 -2.77
CA ASP A 294 19.38 13.17 -1.83
C ASP A 294 19.45 14.63 -1.39
N TYR A 295 18.84 15.55 -2.16
CA TYR A 295 18.78 16.98 -1.88
C TYR A 295 17.40 17.44 -1.36
N ALA A 296 16.47 16.51 -1.10
CA ALA A 296 15.17 16.84 -0.56
C ALA A 296 15.30 17.47 0.84
N LEU A 297 14.53 18.54 1.08
CA LEU A 297 14.53 19.25 2.36
C LEU A 297 13.84 18.46 3.49
N SER A 298 13.10 17.42 3.12
CA SER A 298 12.42 16.57 4.08
C SER A 298 12.49 15.10 3.68
N ASP A 299 12.74 14.23 4.67
CA ASP A 299 12.68 12.76 4.57
C ASP A 299 13.42 12.19 3.32
N ALA A 300 14.61 12.73 3.00
CA ALA A 300 15.41 12.40 1.83
C ALA A 300 15.70 10.89 1.67
N GLU A 301 15.95 10.19 2.77
CA GLU A 301 16.35 8.78 2.77
C GLU A 301 15.26 7.81 2.27
N GLN A 302 13.99 8.21 2.36
CA GLN A 302 12.85 7.36 1.98
C GLN A 302 12.25 7.68 0.61
N GLN A 303 12.66 8.79 -0.02
CA GLN A 303 12.18 9.19 -1.34
C GLN A 303 12.98 8.50 -2.46
N ILE A 304 12.33 8.22 -3.57
CA ILE A 304 12.93 7.67 -4.79
C ILE A 304 12.58 8.54 -5.99
N THR A 305 13.32 8.42 -7.09
CA THR A 305 13.04 9.19 -8.31
C THR A 305 11.74 8.72 -8.99
N PRO A 306 11.07 9.57 -9.80
CA PRO A 306 9.89 9.17 -10.57
C PRO A 306 10.12 7.92 -11.45
N GLU A 307 11.26 7.83 -12.11
CA GLU A 307 11.64 6.64 -12.87
C GLU A 307 11.74 5.38 -11.99
N ALA A 308 12.31 5.52 -10.79
CA ALA A 308 12.42 4.40 -9.84
C ALA A 308 11.05 3.94 -9.34
N VAL A 309 10.07 4.87 -9.15
CA VAL A 309 8.67 4.51 -8.83
C VAL A 309 8.07 3.68 -9.96
N GLY A 310 8.20 4.13 -11.22
CA GLY A 310 7.70 3.39 -12.38
C GLY A 310 8.34 2.00 -12.52
N LYS A 311 9.66 1.90 -12.33
CA LYS A 311 10.37 0.60 -12.31
C LYS A 311 9.86 -0.31 -11.21
N MET A 312 9.69 0.23 -10.00
CA MET A 312 9.15 -0.54 -8.88
C MET A 312 7.73 -1.04 -9.19
N ALA A 313 6.85 -0.18 -9.68
CA ALA A 313 5.49 -0.54 -10.04
C ALA A 313 5.43 -1.67 -11.10
N SER A 314 6.35 -1.65 -12.07
CA SER A 314 6.40 -2.66 -13.16
C SER A 314 6.88 -4.05 -12.72
N ILE A 315 7.54 -4.17 -11.58
CA ILE A 315 8.04 -5.46 -11.04
C ILE A 315 7.20 -6.00 -9.88
N LEU A 316 6.20 -5.25 -9.40
CA LEU A 316 5.27 -5.73 -8.39
C LEU A 316 4.30 -6.75 -8.99
N HIS A 317 4.00 -7.78 -8.24
CA HIS A 317 3.03 -8.82 -8.61
C HIS A 317 1.65 -8.46 -8.07
N TYR A 318 0.80 -7.92 -8.95
CA TYR A 318 -0.57 -7.59 -8.56
C TYR A 318 -1.39 -8.88 -8.34
N ARG A 319 -2.26 -8.84 -7.31
CA ARG A 319 -3.09 -9.97 -6.91
C ARG A 319 -4.57 -9.65 -7.18
N THR A 320 -5.33 -10.68 -7.47
CA THR A 320 -6.79 -10.61 -7.55
C THR A 320 -7.41 -11.47 -6.47
N SER A 321 -8.53 -11.05 -5.93
CA SER A 321 -9.35 -11.86 -5.02
C SER A 321 -10.16 -12.94 -5.75
N SER A 322 -10.32 -12.81 -7.07
CA SER A 322 -11.06 -13.78 -7.88
C SER A 322 -10.19 -15.00 -8.21
N LEU A 323 -10.70 -16.18 -7.92
CA LEU A 323 -10.11 -17.47 -8.29
C LEU A 323 -10.96 -18.12 -9.39
N ASN A 324 -10.31 -18.86 -10.30
CA ASN A 324 -11.05 -19.78 -11.15
C ASN A 324 -11.61 -20.94 -10.29
N THR A 325 -12.68 -21.59 -10.78
CA THR A 325 -13.40 -22.63 -10.02
C THR A 325 -12.47 -23.73 -9.50
N SER A 326 -11.57 -24.25 -10.33
CA SER A 326 -10.62 -25.32 -9.93
C SER A 326 -9.64 -24.88 -8.84
N SER A 327 -9.16 -23.63 -8.87
CA SER A 327 -8.27 -23.11 -7.83
C SER A 327 -9.05 -22.79 -6.54
N ALA A 328 -10.29 -22.36 -6.64
CA ALA A 328 -11.17 -22.13 -5.50
C ALA A 328 -11.45 -23.45 -4.74
N GLU A 329 -11.76 -24.53 -5.46
CA GLU A 329 -11.98 -25.86 -4.88
C GLU A 329 -10.73 -26.38 -4.15
N LYS A 330 -9.54 -26.27 -4.79
CA LYS A 330 -8.28 -26.68 -4.14
C LYS A 330 -7.98 -25.88 -2.88
N LEU A 331 -8.21 -24.56 -2.92
CA LEU A 331 -8.01 -23.70 -1.76
C LEU A 331 -8.99 -24.04 -0.64
N GLN A 332 -10.26 -24.36 -0.99
CA GLN A 332 -11.26 -24.76 0.02
C GLN A 332 -10.85 -26.07 0.71
N ILE A 333 -10.39 -27.08 -0.01
CA ILE A 333 -9.86 -28.32 0.58
C ILE A 333 -8.72 -28.04 1.57
N MET A 334 -7.82 -27.09 1.24
CA MET A 334 -6.73 -26.72 2.15
C MET A 334 -7.26 -26.00 3.40
N ARG A 335 -8.27 -25.11 3.26
CA ARG A 335 -8.92 -24.43 4.39
C ARG A 335 -9.61 -25.42 5.31
N ASP A 336 -10.37 -26.37 4.78
CA ASP A 336 -11.05 -27.41 5.56
C ASP A 336 -10.05 -28.24 6.38
N ARG A 337 -8.85 -28.49 5.82
CA ARG A 337 -7.77 -29.16 6.56
C ARG A 337 -7.17 -28.29 7.68
N VAL A 338 -7.03 -26.99 7.45
CA VAL A 338 -6.57 -26.05 8.48
C VAL A 338 -7.61 -25.97 9.59
N ASP A 339 -8.89 -25.84 9.25
CA ASP A 339 -10.00 -25.77 10.20
C ASP A 339 -10.06 -27.02 11.10
N ALA A 340 -9.82 -28.20 10.53
CA ALA A 340 -9.76 -29.44 11.29
C ALA A 340 -8.57 -29.45 12.28
N LEU A 341 -7.39 -28.98 11.85
CA LEU A 341 -6.22 -28.86 12.73
C LEU A 341 -6.43 -27.81 13.83
N ASP A 342 -7.08 -26.70 13.53
CA ASP A 342 -7.41 -25.67 14.52
C ASP A 342 -8.38 -26.21 15.58
N ALA A 343 -9.37 -27.00 15.16
CA ALA A 343 -10.27 -27.69 16.10
C ALA A 343 -9.51 -28.63 17.03
N ASP A 344 -8.57 -29.42 16.51
CA ASP A 344 -7.73 -30.30 17.31
C ASP A 344 -6.84 -29.53 18.31
N ILE A 345 -6.25 -28.40 17.87
CA ILE A 345 -5.44 -27.53 18.72
C ILE A 345 -6.28 -26.96 19.86
N ILE A 346 -7.50 -26.49 19.58
CA ILE A 346 -8.42 -25.96 20.61
C ILE A 346 -8.81 -27.04 21.61
N ASP A 347 -9.12 -28.25 21.16
CA ASP A 347 -9.41 -29.40 22.05
C ASP A 347 -8.23 -29.75 22.97
N LEU A 348 -7.01 -29.80 22.39
CA LEU A 348 -5.79 -30.04 23.17
C LEU A 348 -5.52 -28.92 24.19
N LEU A 349 -5.78 -27.66 23.84
CA LEU A 349 -5.69 -26.54 24.78
C LEU A 349 -6.72 -26.64 25.89
N GLY A 350 -7.94 -27.09 25.59
CA GLY A 350 -8.98 -27.37 26.57
C GLY A 350 -8.56 -28.44 27.59
N LYS A 351 -8.03 -29.55 27.10
CA LYS A 351 -7.46 -30.66 27.92
C LYS A 351 -6.30 -30.15 28.78
N ARG A 352 -5.40 -29.35 28.21
CA ARG A 352 -4.30 -28.72 28.96
C ARG A 352 -4.78 -27.80 30.06
N MET A 353 -5.84 -27.03 29.82
CA MET A 353 -6.43 -26.16 30.88
C MET A 353 -7.17 -26.97 31.97
N SER A 354 -7.70 -28.15 31.63
CA SER A 354 -8.22 -29.06 32.68
C SER A 354 -7.13 -29.49 33.65
N ILE A 355 -5.98 -29.96 33.11
CA ILE A 355 -4.83 -30.32 33.95
C ILE A 355 -4.32 -29.10 34.74
N ALA A 356 -4.33 -27.89 34.18
CA ALA A 356 -3.94 -26.69 34.91
C ALA A 356 -4.88 -26.39 36.09
N ARG A 357 -6.19 -26.65 35.96
CA ARG A 357 -7.14 -26.55 37.07
C ARG A 357 -6.89 -27.59 38.17
N GLU A 358 -6.60 -28.84 37.78
CA GLU A 358 -6.21 -29.91 38.72
C GLU A 358 -4.93 -29.54 39.49
N MET A 359 -3.93 -29.01 38.81
CA MET A 359 -2.72 -28.46 39.46
C MET A 359 -3.05 -27.30 40.41
N GLY A 360 -4.01 -26.44 40.08
CA GLY A 360 -4.48 -25.37 40.95
C GLY A 360 -5.13 -25.92 42.24
N ALA A 361 -5.95 -26.97 42.14
CA ALA A 361 -6.56 -27.62 43.29
C ALA A 361 -5.49 -28.23 44.23
N LEU A 362 -4.53 -28.98 43.67
CA LEU A 362 -3.42 -29.53 44.43
C LEU A 362 -2.59 -28.45 45.12
N LYS A 363 -2.28 -27.36 44.43
CA LYS A 363 -1.52 -26.25 45.01
C LYS A 363 -2.27 -25.54 46.11
N LYS A 364 -3.60 -25.43 46.00
CA LYS A 364 -4.47 -24.90 47.08
C LYS A 364 -4.37 -25.79 48.32
N GLU A 365 -4.49 -27.11 48.16
CA GLU A 365 -4.40 -28.11 49.24
C GLU A 365 -3.04 -28.06 49.95
N GLU A 366 -1.96 -27.98 49.18
CA GLU A 366 -0.58 -28.00 49.69
C GLU A 366 -0.04 -26.61 50.07
N GLY A 367 -0.81 -25.55 49.90
CA GLY A 367 -0.37 -24.19 50.21
C GLY A 367 0.76 -23.68 49.32
N ILE A 368 0.86 -24.18 48.08
CA ILE A 368 1.95 -23.85 47.12
C ILE A 368 1.55 -22.65 46.23
N ILE A 369 2.50 -21.76 45.95
CA ILE A 369 2.30 -20.63 45.06
C ILE A 369 2.01 -21.09 43.62
N ILE A 370 1.21 -20.32 42.87
CA ILE A 370 0.84 -20.65 41.49
C ILE A 370 2.03 -20.54 40.56
N PHE A 371 2.75 -19.41 40.58
CA PHE A 371 3.87 -19.15 39.70
C PHE A 371 5.17 -19.72 40.24
N GLN A 372 5.76 -20.64 39.48
CA GLN A 372 7.04 -21.30 39.78
C GLN A 372 8.04 -20.92 38.70
N LEU A 373 8.96 -19.99 39.02
CA LEU A 373 9.90 -19.41 38.05
C LEU A 373 10.78 -20.44 37.35
N GLU A 374 11.32 -21.40 38.10
CA GLU A 374 12.18 -22.45 37.54
C GLU A 374 11.44 -23.31 36.51
N ARG A 375 10.17 -23.66 36.81
CA ARG A 375 9.34 -24.39 35.83
C ARG A 375 9.05 -23.58 34.58
N TRP A 376 8.90 -22.27 34.69
CA TRP A 376 8.71 -21.40 33.53
C TRP A 376 9.96 -21.38 32.64
N LYS A 377 11.16 -21.28 33.22
CA LYS A 377 12.42 -21.36 32.48
C LYS A 377 12.56 -22.70 31.73
N GLU A 378 12.32 -23.83 32.39
CA GLU A 378 12.34 -25.16 31.78
C GLU A 378 11.37 -25.26 30.58
N ILE A 379 10.19 -24.63 30.69
CA ILE A 379 9.20 -24.61 29.61
C ILE A 379 9.79 -23.87 28.41
N LEU A 380 10.33 -22.69 28.58
CA LEU A 380 10.90 -21.90 27.50
C LEU A 380 12.02 -22.67 26.79
N GLU A 381 13.00 -23.17 27.55
CA GLU A 381 14.16 -23.90 27.00
C GLU A 381 13.75 -25.17 26.22
N SER A 382 12.87 -25.98 26.81
CA SER A 382 12.47 -27.26 26.18
C SER A 382 11.62 -27.07 24.93
N ARG A 383 10.74 -26.05 24.91
CA ARG A 383 9.81 -25.80 23.78
C ARG A 383 10.46 -25.08 22.64
N GLU A 384 11.54 -24.32 22.88
CA GLU A 384 12.31 -23.69 21.80
C GLU A 384 12.80 -24.74 20.78
N LYS A 385 13.31 -25.88 21.27
CA LYS A 385 13.71 -26.98 20.39
C LYS A 385 12.53 -27.54 19.59
N TRP A 386 11.39 -27.80 20.25
CA TRP A 386 10.19 -28.30 19.56
C TRP A 386 9.68 -27.34 18.48
N GLY A 387 9.74 -26.02 18.74
CA GLY A 387 9.34 -25.01 17.77
C GLY A 387 10.24 -24.98 16.55
N LYS A 388 11.56 -25.12 16.74
CA LYS A 388 12.52 -25.24 15.63
C LYS A 388 12.27 -26.49 14.77
N ASP A 389 12.03 -27.63 15.41
CA ASP A 389 11.72 -28.89 14.71
C ASP A 389 10.40 -28.78 13.90
N ALA A 390 9.43 -27.99 14.40
CA ALA A 390 8.17 -27.70 13.74
C ALA A 390 8.24 -26.53 12.72
N GLN A 391 9.41 -25.96 12.46
CA GLN A 391 9.62 -24.78 11.57
C GLN A 391 8.84 -23.53 11.98
N LEU A 392 8.57 -23.36 13.28
CA LEU A 392 7.93 -22.17 13.84
C LEU A 392 8.98 -21.08 14.10
N THR A 393 8.60 -19.82 13.89
CA THR A 393 9.48 -18.71 14.25
C THR A 393 9.59 -18.56 15.76
N GLU A 394 10.76 -18.20 16.26
CA GLU A 394 11.01 -17.98 17.68
C GLU A 394 10.05 -16.96 18.29
N THR A 395 9.81 -15.85 17.60
CA THR A 395 8.88 -14.81 18.05
C THR A 395 7.46 -15.36 18.24
N PHE A 396 6.96 -16.15 17.26
CA PHE A 396 5.65 -16.78 17.39
C PHE A 396 5.60 -17.75 18.57
N LEU A 397 6.61 -18.59 18.69
CA LEU A 397 6.66 -19.60 19.75
C LEU A 397 6.64 -18.97 21.15
N ILE A 398 7.46 -17.93 21.37
CA ILE A 398 7.50 -17.22 22.65
C ILE A 398 6.13 -16.61 22.96
N THR A 399 5.53 -15.87 22.00
CA THR A 399 4.21 -15.24 22.19
C THR A 399 3.13 -16.28 22.52
N TYR A 400 3.14 -17.42 21.83
CA TYR A 400 2.21 -18.52 22.05
C TYR A 400 2.38 -19.15 23.45
N LEU A 401 3.62 -19.40 23.86
CA LEU A 401 3.90 -19.95 25.19
C LEU A 401 3.52 -18.99 26.32
N GLU A 402 3.78 -17.70 26.15
CA GLU A 402 3.35 -16.67 27.11
C GLU A 402 1.82 -16.61 27.24
N ALA A 403 1.11 -16.64 26.11
CA ALA A 403 -0.36 -16.63 26.11
C ALA A 403 -0.93 -17.86 26.83
N ILE A 404 -0.42 -19.05 26.54
CA ILE A 404 -0.82 -20.31 27.19
C ILE A 404 -0.47 -20.28 28.69
N HIS A 405 0.70 -19.76 29.05
CA HIS A 405 1.11 -19.67 30.46
C HIS A 405 0.20 -18.74 31.26
N LYS A 406 -0.11 -17.57 30.69
CA LYS A 406 -1.05 -16.61 31.27
C LYS A 406 -2.42 -17.24 31.51
N GLU A 407 -2.94 -17.97 30.54
CA GLU A 407 -4.22 -18.68 30.66
C GLU A 407 -4.17 -19.81 31.70
N SER A 408 -3.04 -20.53 31.80
CA SER A 408 -2.84 -21.55 32.85
C SER A 408 -2.84 -20.96 34.24
N ILE A 409 -2.20 -19.81 34.45
CA ILE A 409 -2.24 -19.07 35.73
C ILE A 409 -3.67 -18.65 36.04
N ARG A 410 -4.42 -18.12 35.06
CA ARG A 410 -5.81 -17.73 35.21
C ARG A 410 -6.69 -18.93 35.63
N ALA A 411 -6.51 -20.08 34.99
CA ALA A 411 -7.24 -21.30 35.28
C ALA A 411 -6.96 -21.81 36.71
N GLN A 412 -5.70 -21.81 37.17
CA GLN A 412 -5.30 -22.19 38.53
C GLN A 412 -5.87 -21.20 39.55
N ASN A 413 -5.77 -19.90 39.30
CA ASN A 413 -6.31 -18.83 40.14
C ASN A 413 -7.83 -18.99 40.37
N GLY A 414 -8.57 -19.34 39.30
CA GLY A 414 -10.01 -19.56 39.37
C GLY A 414 -10.41 -20.74 40.27
N VAL A 415 -9.50 -21.69 40.53
CA VAL A 415 -9.72 -22.81 41.47
C VAL A 415 -9.25 -22.46 42.88
N MET A 416 -8.10 -21.82 43.02
CA MET A 416 -7.51 -21.48 44.33
C MET A 416 -8.34 -20.46 45.11
N ASN A 417 -8.99 -19.53 44.42
CA ASN A 417 -9.77 -18.44 45.03
C ASN A 417 -11.29 -18.65 44.96
N LYS A 418 -11.75 -19.86 44.65
CA LYS A 418 -13.14 -20.26 44.90
C LYS A 418 -13.26 -20.71 46.34
N ASP A 419 -14.20 -20.09 47.09
CA ASP A 419 -14.62 -20.49 48.42
C ASP A 419 -15.16 -21.92 48.46
#